data_ac302d78f127b3c11eba17f93b29091a
#
_entry.id   ac302d78f127b3c11eba17f93b29091a
#
_cell.length_a   1.000
_cell.length_b   1.000
_cell.length_c   1.000
_cell.angle_alpha   90.00
_cell.angle_beta   90.00
_cell.angle_gamma   90.00
#
_symmetry.space_group_name_H-M   'P 1'
#
loop_
_entity.id
_entity.type
_entity.pdbx_description
1 polymer ?
#
loop_
_entity_poly.entity_id
_entity_poly.type
_entity_poly.pdbx_seq_one_letter_code
_entity_poly.pdbx_strand_id
1 'polypeptide(L)'
;MDHFAKPGDELAVAQAQRKLHRNFQGYSTKPDCDMLAFGISAIGKVGPAYIANVKTLDEYYERLDAGALPVMRGVELNVDDLIRRDVIQKLMCNFELDFDELSRHYGIPFAGYFAPDLTALAPLAADGLVELTDRNLRVTLRGRLLVRTVAMQFDRYLREQQQKAQYSRVI
;
A
#
# COMPACT_ATOMS: atom_id res chain seq x y z
N MET A 1 -4.71 -9.61 -6.14
CA MET A 1 -4.23 -10.50 -7.21
C MET A 1 -2.82 -10.89 -6.86
N ASP A 2 -2.54 -12.19 -6.75
CA ASP A 2 -1.23 -12.70 -6.41
C ASP A 2 -0.49 -13.05 -7.71
N HIS A 3 0.82 -12.80 -7.73
CA HIS A 3 1.67 -13.07 -8.88
C HIS A 3 2.64 -14.19 -8.51
N PHE A 4 2.80 -15.13 -9.40
CA PHE A 4 3.77 -16.20 -9.29
C PHE A 4 4.78 -16.06 -10.42
N ALA A 5 6.05 -16.00 -10.08
CA ALA A 5 7.14 -15.85 -11.02
C ALA A 5 8.15 -17.01 -10.86
N LYS A 6 8.80 -17.39 -11.96
CA LYS A 6 9.91 -18.35 -11.90
C LYS A 6 11.12 -17.69 -11.21
N PRO A 7 12.01 -18.46 -10.56
CA PRO A 7 13.16 -17.90 -9.83
C PRO A 7 14.09 -16.99 -10.67
N GLY A 8 14.15 -17.21 -11.98
CA GLY A 8 14.95 -16.37 -12.90
C GLY A 8 14.20 -15.20 -13.52
N ASP A 9 12.92 -15.00 -13.20
CA ASP A 9 12.14 -13.87 -13.67
C ASP A 9 12.61 -12.56 -13.04
N GLU A 10 12.55 -11.45 -13.78
CA GLU A 10 13.01 -10.15 -13.31
C GLU A 10 12.32 -9.69 -12.02
N LEU A 11 11.04 -10.02 -11.83
CA LEU A 11 10.30 -9.68 -10.62
C LEU A 11 10.80 -10.48 -9.42
N ALA A 12 11.08 -11.79 -9.60
CA ALA A 12 11.62 -12.64 -8.55
C ALA A 12 13.04 -12.18 -8.15
N VAL A 13 13.87 -11.84 -9.13
CA VAL A 13 15.22 -11.29 -8.90
C VAL A 13 15.14 -9.93 -8.17
N ALA A 14 14.24 -9.04 -8.60
CA ALA A 14 14.03 -7.76 -7.94
C ALA A 14 13.55 -7.93 -6.49
N GLN A 15 12.68 -8.90 -6.23
CA GLN A 15 12.24 -9.23 -4.86
C GLN A 15 13.42 -9.70 -4.00
N ALA A 16 14.24 -10.62 -4.50
CA ALA A 16 15.42 -11.13 -3.79
C ALA A 16 16.42 -9.99 -3.47
N GLN A 17 16.49 -8.98 -4.33
CA GLN A 17 17.33 -7.78 -4.14
C GLN A 17 16.64 -6.66 -3.36
N ARG A 18 15.41 -6.85 -2.87
CA ARG A 18 14.58 -5.82 -2.20
C ARG A 18 14.34 -4.57 -3.06
N LYS A 19 14.28 -4.74 -4.38
CA LYS A 19 14.02 -3.70 -5.38
C LYS A 19 12.67 -3.85 -6.07
N LEU A 20 11.82 -4.76 -5.57
CA LEU A 20 10.48 -4.94 -6.09
C LEU A 20 9.59 -3.79 -5.64
N HIS A 21 8.82 -3.25 -6.56
CA HIS A 21 7.81 -2.22 -6.32
C HIS A 21 6.42 -2.74 -6.69
N ARG A 22 5.39 -2.05 -6.22
CA ARG A 22 4.01 -2.36 -6.54
C ARG A 22 3.23 -1.08 -6.80
N ASN A 23 2.41 -1.08 -7.85
CA ASN A 23 1.49 -0.01 -8.18
C ASN A 23 0.06 -0.56 -8.40
N PHE A 24 -0.85 0.25 -8.93
CA PHE A 24 -2.24 -0.16 -9.20
C PHE A 24 -2.37 -1.24 -10.27
N GLN A 25 -1.38 -1.42 -11.13
CA GLN A 25 -1.38 -2.45 -12.18
C GLN A 25 -0.78 -3.78 -11.71
N GLY A 26 0.05 -3.75 -10.65
CA GLY A 26 0.70 -4.95 -10.12
C GLY A 26 2.12 -4.70 -9.65
N TYR A 27 2.94 -5.76 -9.66
CA TYR A 27 4.37 -5.66 -9.32
C TYR A 27 5.19 -5.13 -10.50
N SER A 28 6.27 -4.42 -10.16
CA SER A 28 7.15 -3.78 -11.12
C SER A 28 8.59 -3.74 -10.61
N THR A 29 9.55 -3.79 -11.52
CA THR A 29 10.97 -3.53 -11.25
C THR A 29 11.30 -2.02 -11.30
N LYS A 30 10.33 -1.19 -11.67
CA LYS A 30 10.52 0.27 -11.73
C LYS A 30 10.35 0.88 -10.35
N PRO A 31 11.18 1.88 -9.99
CA PRO A 31 11.04 2.59 -8.73
C PRO A 31 9.69 3.31 -8.64
N ASP A 32 9.38 3.81 -7.45
CA ASP A 32 8.17 4.61 -7.21
C ASP A 32 8.25 5.96 -7.95
N CYS A 33 7.81 5.95 -9.20
CA CYS A 33 7.78 7.12 -10.09
C CYS A 33 6.35 7.61 -10.31
N ASP A 34 6.22 8.76 -10.92
CA ASP A 34 4.93 9.26 -11.40
C ASP A 34 4.37 8.31 -12.47
N MET A 35 3.07 8.12 -12.43
CA MET A 35 2.34 7.26 -13.34
C MET A 35 1.16 8.00 -13.95
N LEU A 36 1.26 8.33 -15.22
CA LEU A 36 0.16 8.91 -15.97
C LEU A 36 -0.78 7.80 -16.43
N ALA A 37 -2.06 7.97 -16.17
CA ALA A 37 -3.08 6.99 -16.46
C ALA A 37 -3.98 7.47 -17.62
N PHE A 38 -4.13 6.64 -18.64
CA PHE A 38 -4.96 6.91 -19.81
C PHE A 38 -6.16 5.98 -19.85
N GLY A 39 -7.29 6.51 -20.29
CA GLY A 39 -8.54 5.78 -20.44
C GLY A 39 -9.48 5.92 -19.24
N ILE A 40 -10.68 5.35 -19.41
CA ILE A 40 -11.73 5.35 -18.37
C ILE A 40 -11.29 4.55 -17.14
N SER A 41 -11.71 5.00 -15.97
CA SER A 41 -11.42 4.37 -14.66
C SER A 41 -9.93 4.22 -14.33
N ALA A 42 -9.04 4.73 -15.18
CA ALA A 42 -7.60 4.61 -14.97
C ALA A 42 -7.16 5.42 -13.73
N ILE A 43 -6.21 4.87 -12.99
CA ILE A 43 -5.68 5.48 -11.76
C ILE A 43 -4.23 5.87 -12.01
N GLY A 44 -3.95 7.17 -11.86
CA GLY A 44 -2.62 7.75 -11.93
C GLY A 44 -2.09 8.15 -10.56
N LYS A 45 -0.78 8.39 -10.51
CA LYS A 45 -0.07 8.94 -9.37
C LYS A 45 0.89 10.02 -9.86
N VAL A 46 0.76 11.23 -9.35
CA VAL A 46 1.66 12.33 -9.67
C VAL A 46 2.07 13.02 -8.37
N GLY A 47 3.36 12.97 -8.06
CA GLY A 47 3.86 13.43 -6.77
C GLY A 47 3.14 12.75 -5.60
N PRO A 48 2.61 13.52 -4.62
CA PRO A 48 1.87 12.98 -3.49
C PRO A 48 0.37 12.72 -3.80
N ALA A 49 -0.08 12.85 -5.05
CA ALA A 49 -1.48 12.74 -5.39
C ALA A 49 -1.80 11.46 -6.16
N TYR A 50 -2.91 10.82 -5.79
CA TYR A 50 -3.58 9.82 -6.62
C TYR A 50 -4.77 10.44 -7.32
N ILE A 51 -4.94 10.15 -8.59
CA ILE A 51 -6.03 10.64 -9.43
C ILE A 51 -6.73 9.46 -10.12
N ALA A 52 -8.04 9.56 -10.28
CA ALA A 52 -8.83 8.57 -11.00
C ALA A 52 -9.67 9.26 -12.08
N ASN A 53 -9.62 8.72 -13.28
CA ASN A 53 -10.40 9.19 -14.40
C ASN A 53 -11.88 8.82 -14.26
N VAL A 54 -12.72 9.49 -15.04
CA VAL A 54 -14.13 9.18 -15.18
C VAL A 54 -14.36 7.76 -15.66
N LYS A 55 -15.59 7.24 -15.45
CA LYS A 55 -15.87 5.80 -15.63
C LYS A 55 -16.53 5.46 -16.96
N THR A 56 -17.05 6.45 -17.68
CA THR A 56 -17.75 6.26 -18.97
C THR A 56 -16.97 6.85 -20.12
N LEU A 57 -17.11 6.28 -21.30
CA LEU A 57 -16.46 6.77 -22.52
C LEU A 57 -16.99 8.15 -22.91
N ASP A 58 -18.31 8.36 -22.83
CA ASP A 58 -18.93 9.63 -23.23
C ASP A 58 -18.39 10.77 -22.40
N GLU A 59 -18.38 10.66 -21.06
CA GLU A 59 -17.81 11.68 -20.16
C GLU A 59 -16.30 11.86 -20.37
N TYR A 60 -15.60 10.78 -20.69
CA TYR A 60 -14.15 10.82 -20.93
C TYR A 60 -13.84 11.67 -22.16
N TYR A 61 -14.51 11.42 -23.28
CA TYR A 61 -14.28 12.17 -24.52
C TYR A 61 -14.85 13.58 -24.44
N GLU A 62 -16.00 13.79 -23.81
CA GLU A 62 -16.56 15.14 -23.57
C GLU A 62 -15.53 16.06 -22.89
N ARG A 63 -14.85 15.55 -21.85
CA ARG A 63 -13.80 16.33 -21.16
C ARG A 63 -12.58 16.58 -22.02
N LEU A 64 -12.12 15.57 -22.77
CA LEU A 64 -10.98 15.73 -23.66
C LEU A 64 -11.27 16.73 -24.79
N ASP A 65 -12.45 16.66 -25.41
CA ASP A 65 -12.87 17.56 -26.46
C ASP A 65 -13.00 19.00 -25.95
N ALA A 66 -13.35 19.16 -24.68
CA ALA A 66 -13.34 20.46 -23.99
C ALA A 66 -11.93 20.91 -23.57
N GLY A 67 -10.86 20.15 -23.88
CA GLY A 67 -9.48 20.46 -23.48
C GLY A 67 -9.20 20.27 -21.99
N ALA A 68 -10.06 19.55 -21.26
CA ALA A 68 -9.93 19.27 -19.82
C ALA A 68 -9.38 17.87 -19.56
N LEU A 69 -8.70 17.72 -18.42
CA LEU A 69 -8.30 16.37 -17.96
C LEU A 69 -9.54 15.57 -17.54
N PRO A 70 -9.64 14.29 -17.92
CA PRO A 70 -10.81 13.45 -17.64
C PRO A 70 -10.82 12.94 -16.19
N VAL A 71 -10.33 13.72 -15.24
CA VAL A 71 -10.21 13.37 -13.82
C VAL A 71 -11.56 13.51 -13.12
N MET A 72 -12.06 12.42 -12.54
CA MET A 72 -13.28 12.42 -11.74
C MET A 72 -12.99 12.83 -10.28
N ARG A 73 -11.91 12.33 -9.72
CA ARG A 73 -11.53 12.56 -8.32
C ARG A 73 -10.02 12.37 -8.11
N GLY A 74 -9.53 12.95 -7.04
CA GLY A 74 -8.16 12.75 -6.57
C GLY A 74 -8.09 12.79 -5.05
N VAL A 75 -6.97 12.35 -4.53
CA VAL A 75 -6.59 12.49 -3.13
C VAL A 75 -5.14 12.90 -3.06
N GLU A 76 -4.85 13.92 -2.29
CA GLU A 76 -3.49 14.32 -1.95
C GLU A 76 -3.10 13.63 -0.64
N LEU A 77 -1.95 12.97 -0.65
CA LEU A 77 -1.41 12.24 0.49
C LEU A 77 -0.68 13.20 1.43
N ASN A 78 -1.01 13.16 2.69
CA ASN A 78 -0.25 13.84 3.73
C ASN A 78 1.00 13.02 4.12
N VAL A 79 1.82 13.56 5.02
CA VAL A 79 3.07 12.91 5.47
C VAL A 79 2.82 11.54 6.08
N ASP A 80 1.78 11.38 6.93
CA ASP A 80 1.42 10.07 7.51
C ASP A 80 1.02 9.07 6.43
N ASP A 81 0.27 9.50 5.41
CA ASP A 81 -0.12 8.63 4.29
C ASP A 81 1.10 8.17 3.49
N LEU A 82 2.09 9.04 3.28
CA LEU A 82 3.32 8.68 2.58
C LEU A 82 4.15 7.66 3.36
N ILE A 83 4.28 7.84 4.68
CA ILE A 83 4.98 6.89 5.56
C ILE A 83 4.25 5.54 5.55
N ARG A 84 2.93 5.52 5.74
CA ARG A 84 2.12 4.29 5.72
C ARG A 84 2.17 3.58 4.38
N ARG A 85 2.15 4.34 3.29
CA ARG A 85 2.32 3.80 1.94
C ARG A 85 3.62 3.04 1.79
N ASP A 86 4.75 3.59 2.25
CA ASP A 86 6.05 2.93 2.17
C ASP A 86 6.08 1.65 3.04
N VAL A 87 5.55 1.71 4.26
CA VAL A 87 5.40 0.55 5.15
C VAL A 87 4.60 -0.56 4.48
N ILE A 88 3.43 -0.24 3.92
CA ILE A 88 2.57 -1.18 3.20
C ILE A 88 3.29 -1.74 1.97
N GLN A 89 3.98 -0.92 1.21
CA GLN A 89 4.78 -1.32 0.04
C GLN A 89 5.88 -2.31 0.43
N LYS A 90 6.67 -2.02 1.47
CA LYS A 90 7.73 -2.90 1.95
C LYS A 90 7.18 -4.26 2.39
N LEU A 91 6.06 -4.27 3.13
CA LEU A 91 5.39 -5.52 3.50
C LEU A 91 4.93 -6.32 2.28
N MET A 92 4.24 -5.67 1.34
CA MET A 92 3.70 -6.33 0.15
C MET A 92 4.79 -6.86 -0.79
N CYS A 93 5.93 -6.18 -0.86
CA CYS A 93 7.01 -6.53 -1.79
C CYS A 93 8.10 -7.39 -1.16
N ASN A 94 8.46 -7.13 0.12
CA ASN A 94 9.62 -7.73 0.78
C ASN A 94 9.26 -8.64 1.94
N PHE A 95 8.00 -8.63 2.43
CA PHE A 95 7.52 -9.41 3.57
C PHE A 95 8.23 -9.10 4.90
N GLU A 96 8.88 -7.95 5.00
CA GLU A 96 9.68 -7.58 6.17
C GLU A 96 9.72 -6.06 6.35
N LEU A 97 9.76 -5.62 7.62
CA LEU A 97 10.03 -4.24 8.02
C LEU A 97 11.19 -4.24 9.02
N ASP A 98 12.16 -3.37 8.79
CA ASP A 98 13.20 -3.00 9.77
C ASP A 98 12.79 -1.67 10.40
N PHE A 99 12.52 -1.68 11.71
CA PHE A 99 12.02 -0.50 12.42
C PHE A 99 13.09 0.57 12.61
N ASP A 100 14.36 0.15 12.75
CA ASP A 100 15.48 1.07 12.88
C ASP A 100 15.76 1.79 11.56
N GLU A 101 15.65 1.07 10.41
CA GLU A 101 15.76 1.67 9.08
C GLU A 101 14.69 2.72 8.85
N LEU A 102 13.41 2.36 9.11
CA LEU A 102 12.27 3.25 8.93
C LEU A 102 12.32 4.45 9.89
N SER A 103 12.74 4.23 11.14
CA SER A 103 12.91 5.30 12.12
C SER A 103 13.93 6.33 11.66
N ARG A 104 15.07 5.88 11.15
CA ARG A 104 16.12 6.77 10.63
C ARG A 104 15.69 7.49 9.35
N HIS A 105 14.99 6.78 8.46
CA HIS A 105 14.56 7.34 7.17
C HIS A 105 13.55 8.48 7.35
N TYR A 106 12.58 8.30 8.25
CA TYR A 106 11.50 9.26 8.48
C TYR A 106 11.70 10.19 9.68
N GLY A 107 12.73 9.98 10.48
CA GLY A 107 12.96 10.76 11.70
C GLY A 107 11.89 10.53 12.78
N ILE A 108 11.27 9.35 12.84
CA ILE A 108 10.20 9.00 13.77
C ILE A 108 10.59 7.81 14.65
N PRO A 109 10.10 7.71 15.89
CA PRO A 109 10.22 6.49 16.68
C PRO A 109 9.18 5.47 16.17
N PHE A 110 9.57 4.56 15.27
CA PHE A 110 8.63 3.66 14.56
C PHE A 110 7.68 2.93 15.50
N ALA A 111 8.19 2.28 16.54
CA ALA A 111 7.37 1.51 17.48
C ALA A 111 6.33 2.37 18.20
N GLY A 112 6.69 3.60 18.59
CA GLY A 112 5.75 4.55 19.19
C GLY A 112 4.73 5.10 18.19
N TYR A 113 5.20 5.45 16.99
CA TYR A 113 4.35 6.00 15.92
C TYR A 113 3.30 4.98 15.47
N PHE A 114 3.68 3.72 15.31
CA PHE A 114 2.83 2.62 14.85
C PHE A 114 2.32 1.74 16.00
N ALA A 115 2.35 2.19 17.26
CA ALA A 115 1.94 1.37 18.40
C ALA A 115 0.53 0.74 18.26
N PRO A 116 -0.51 1.47 17.81
CA PRO A 116 -1.83 0.87 17.59
C PRO A 116 -1.83 -0.20 16.48
N ASP A 117 -1.03 0.02 15.43
CA ASP A 117 -0.90 -0.88 14.27
C ASP A 117 -0.18 -2.18 14.69
N LEU A 118 0.90 -2.05 15.47
CA LEU A 118 1.64 -3.18 16.00
C LEU A 118 0.80 -4.00 16.98
N THR A 119 0.00 -3.33 17.82
CA THR A 119 -0.95 -4.01 18.72
C THR A 119 -1.98 -4.83 17.91
N ALA A 120 -2.47 -4.30 16.81
CA ALA A 120 -3.44 -4.98 15.94
C ALA A 120 -2.85 -6.22 15.23
N LEU A 121 -1.53 -6.37 15.19
CA LEU A 121 -0.85 -7.57 14.66
C LEU A 121 -0.82 -8.74 15.64
N ALA A 122 -1.11 -8.54 16.94
CA ALA A 122 -1.00 -9.59 17.94
C ALA A 122 -1.77 -10.88 17.60
N PRO A 123 -3.02 -10.84 17.12
CA PRO A 123 -3.72 -12.05 16.68
C PRO A 123 -3.02 -12.77 15.53
N LEU A 124 -2.49 -12.01 14.56
CA LEU A 124 -1.79 -12.57 13.41
C LEU A 124 -0.44 -13.21 13.81
N ALA A 125 0.21 -12.69 14.85
CA ALA A 125 1.40 -13.27 15.44
C ALA A 125 1.05 -14.57 16.20
N ALA A 126 -0.03 -14.59 16.96
CA ALA A 126 -0.52 -15.80 17.64
C ALA A 126 -0.87 -16.91 16.64
N ASP A 127 -1.40 -16.57 15.48
CA ASP A 127 -1.71 -17.51 14.38
C ASP A 127 -0.45 -17.95 13.59
N GLY A 128 0.73 -17.42 13.94
CA GLY A 128 1.98 -17.72 13.26
C GLY A 128 2.11 -17.16 11.84
N LEU A 129 1.35 -16.12 11.52
CA LEU A 129 1.39 -15.47 10.21
C LEU A 129 2.51 -14.42 10.12
N VAL A 130 2.88 -13.85 11.27
CA VAL A 130 3.97 -12.89 11.39
C VAL A 130 4.85 -13.22 12.61
N GLU A 131 6.11 -12.86 12.51
CA GLU A 131 7.07 -12.78 13.61
C GLU A 131 7.30 -11.31 13.93
N LEU A 132 6.97 -10.90 15.14
CA LEU A 132 7.11 -9.52 15.62
C LEU A 132 8.13 -9.46 16.75
N THR A 133 9.13 -8.60 16.61
CA THR A 133 10.12 -8.30 17.63
C THR A 133 10.14 -6.80 17.92
N ASP A 134 10.95 -6.35 18.85
CA ASP A 134 11.12 -4.93 19.15
C ASP A 134 11.77 -4.14 17.98
N ARG A 135 12.39 -4.84 17.01
CA ARG A 135 13.18 -4.22 15.93
C ARG A 135 12.66 -4.50 14.54
N ASN A 136 11.85 -5.54 14.37
CA ASN A 136 11.38 -5.93 13.04
C ASN A 136 10.03 -6.64 13.08
N LEU A 137 9.38 -6.63 11.94
CA LEU A 137 8.23 -7.45 11.58
C LEU A 137 8.58 -8.29 10.37
N ARG A 138 8.42 -9.60 10.44
CA ARG A 138 8.59 -10.52 9.31
C ARG A 138 7.32 -11.31 9.07
N VAL A 139 6.88 -11.36 7.82
CA VAL A 139 5.77 -12.21 7.39
C VAL A 139 6.31 -13.63 7.14
N THR A 140 5.78 -14.63 7.85
CA THR A 140 6.18 -16.03 7.70
C THR A 140 5.81 -16.59 6.33
N LEU A 141 6.37 -17.74 5.93
CA LEU A 141 5.95 -18.44 4.70
C LEU A 141 4.44 -18.67 4.67
N ARG A 142 3.86 -19.07 5.80
CA ARG A 142 2.41 -19.26 5.96
C ARG A 142 1.65 -17.95 5.82
N GLY A 143 2.20 -16.86 6.34
CA GLY A 143 1.60 -15.52 6.29
C GLY A 143 1.65 -14.87 4.90
N ARG A 144 2.55 -15.29 4.01
CA ARG A 144 2.72 -14.65 2.68
C ARG A 144 1.45 -14.67 1.84
N LEU A 145 0.66 -15.73 1.90
CA LEU A 145 -0.64 -15.80 1.22
C LEU A 145 -1.66 -14.79 1.78
N LEU A 146 -1.46 -14.37 3.03
CA LEU A 146 -2.31 -13.45 3.76
C LEU A 146 -1.62 -12.09 4.01
N VAL A 147 -0.56 -11.77 3.26
CA VAL A 147 0.21 -10.54 3.45
C VAL A 147 -0.64 -9.27 3.38
N ARG A 148 -1.72 -9.28 2.61
CA ARG A 148 -2.67 -8.16 2.56
C ARG A 148 -3.33 -7.92 3.90
N THR A 149 -3.72 -8.98 4.62
CA THR A 149 -4.31 -8.87 5.96
C THR A 149 -3.31 -8.26 6.94
N VAL A 150 -2.02 -8.59 6.81
CA VAL A 150 -0.95 -7.96 7.60
C VAL A 150 -0.81 -6.48 7.23
N ALA A 151 -0.73 -6.16 5.94
CA ALA A 151 -0.57 -4.79 5.46
C ALA A 151 -1.77 -3.88 5.81
N MET A 152 -2.99 -4.43 5.82
CA MET A 152 -4.22 -3.72 6.22
C MET A 152 -4.18 -3.19 7.66
N GLN A 153 -3.36 -3.77 8.54
CA GLN A 153 -3.22 -3.25 9.92
C GLN A 153 -2.59 -1.85 9.92
N PHE A 154 -1.82 -1.50 8.90
CA PHE A 154 -1.21 -0.18 8.73
C PHE A 154 -2.08 0.83 7.97
N ASP A 155 -3.27 0.41 7.49
CA ASP A 155 -4.23 1.29 6.81
C ASP A 155 -5.09 2.02 7.85
N ARG A 156 -4.77 3.32 8.08
CA ARG A 156 -5.52 4.19 8.99
C ARG A 156 -6.97 4.35 8.57
N TYR A 157 -7.23 4.55 7.29
CA TYR A 157 -8.58 4.81 6.77
C TYR A 157 -9.51 3.61 6.94
N LEU A 158 -8.96 2.41 6.74
CA LEU A 158 -9.73 1.18 6.97
C LEU A 158 -10.13 1.04 8.44
N ARG A 159 -9.23 1.34 9.36
CA ARG A 159 -9.50 1.31 10.80
C ARG A 159 -10.58 2.31 11.21
N GLU A 160 -10.48 3.55 10.73
CA GLU A 160 -11.48 4.60 10.98
C GLU A 160 -12.86 4.21 10.43
N GLN A 161 -12.93 3.59 9.25
CA GLN A 161 -14.18 3.10 8.68
C GLN A 161 -14.80 1.97 9.51
N GLN A 162 -13.99 1.03 9.99
CA GLN A 162 -14.46 -0.06 10.85
C GLN A 162 -15.01 0.47 12.17
N GLN A 163 -14.36 1.44 12.79
CA GLN A 163 -14.85 2.10 14.00
C GLN A 163 -16.20 2.80 13.74
N LYS A 164 -16.32 3.59 12.68
CA LYS A 164 -17.57 4.25 12.31
C LYS A 164 -18.71 3.25 12.06
N ALA A 165 -18.42 2.13 11.39
CA ALA A 165 -19.40 1.09 11.12
C ALA A 165 -19.87 0.36 12.41
N GLN A 166 -19.04 0.27 13.43
CA GLN A 166 -19.44 -0.26 14.74
C GLN A 166 -20.38 0.68 15.47
N TYR A 167 -20.14 1.99 15.43
CA TYR A 167 -21.01 2.98 16.08
C TYR A 167 -22.38 3.14 15.39
N SER A 168 -22.46 2.97 14.08
CA SER A 168 -23.74 3.09 13.34
C SER A 168 -24.68 1.88 13.48
N ARG A 169 -24.23 0.79 14.12
CA ARG A 169 -25.08 -0.39 14.41
C ARG A 169 -25.78 -0.33 15.77
N VAL A 170 -25.64 0.74 16.51
CA VAL A 170 -26.18 0.92 17.87
C VAL A 170 -27.39 1.87 17.89
N ILE A 171 -28.01 2.14 16.74
CA ILE A 171 -29.28 2.89 16.63
C ILE A 171 -30.34 1.96 16.03
#